data_69e620375d41073e9bd126a001833bf3
#
_entry.id   69e620375d41073e9bd126a001833bf3
#
_cell.length_a   1.000
_cell.length_b   1.000
_cell.length_c   1.000
_cell.angle_alpha   90.00
_cell.angle_beta   90.00
_cell.angle_gamma   90.00
#
_symmetry.space_group_name_H-M   'P 1'
#
loop_
_entity.id
_entity.type
_entity.pdbx_description
1 polymer ?
#
loop_
_entity_poly.entity_id
_entity_poly.type
_entity_poly.pdbx_seq_one_letter_code
_entity_poly.pdbx_strand_id
1 'polypeptide(L)'
;MRLILLGAPGAGKGTQATFICQKYGIPQISTGDMLRAAVKAGTPLGLQAKHVMESGGLVSDDLIINLVKERLAQPDCAGGFLFDGFPRTLLQADAMKAAGVQLDYVLEIDVPFDAIVERMSGRRSHPASGRTYHIKFNPPKEAGLDDVTGEPLIQRADDQEDTVKKRLDVYSAQTRPLVDYYGSWARTGASDAPQYRAISGSGAVEEIKARAFAALAS
;
A
#
# COMPACT_ATOMS: atom_id res chain seq x y z
N MET A 1 9.54 3.07 -14.34
CA MET A 1 9.80 2.38 -13.05
C MET A 1 8.55 1.62 -12.62
N ARG A 2 8.71 0.34 -12.27
CA ARG A 2 7.62 -0.55 -11.84
C ARG A 2 7.98 -1.06 -10.45
N LEU A 3 7.21 -0.67 -9.45
CA LEU A 3 7.57 -0.78 -8.03
C LEU A 3 6.46 -1.41 -7.21
N ILE A 4 6.85 -2.26 -6.26
CA ILE A 4 5.99 -2.74 -5.15
C ILE A 4 6.44 -2.09 -3.85
N LEU A 5 5.51 -1.58 -3.05
CA LEU A 5 5.74 -1.24 -1.64
C LEU A 5 5.25 -2.37 -0.73
N LEU A 6 6.16 -2.96 0.01
CA LEU A 6 5.86 -3.92 1.07
C LEU A 6 5.93 -3.26 2.45
N GLY A 7 5.26 -3.84 3.41
CA GLY A 7 5.26 -3.39 4.80
C GLY A 7 3.90 -3.55 5.47
N ALA A 8 3.88 -3.57 6.79
CA ALA A 8 2.68 -3.75 7.60
C ALA A 8 1.61 -2.67 7.33
N PRO A 9 0.33 -2.92 7.64
CA PRO A 9 -0.67 -1.86 7.71
C PRO A 9 -0.17 -0.75 8.63
N GLY A 10 -0.29 0.51 8.22
CA GLY A 10 0.22 1.64 9.01
C GLY A 10 1.72 1.93 8.90
N ALA A 11 2.49 1.17 8.12
CA ALA A 11 3.93 1.44 7.92
C ALA A 11 4.23 2.75 7.17
N GLY A 12 3.23 3.43 6.62
CA GLY A 12 3.39 4.69 5.88
C GLY A 12 3.53 4.52 4.37
N LYS A 13 3.24 3.34 3.82
CA LYS A 13 3.32 3.04 2.38
C LYS A 13 2.63 4.08 1.50
N GLY A 14 1.37 4.40 1.78
CA GLY A 14 0.60 5.37 0.99
C GLY A 14 1.20 6.77 0.99
N THR A 15 1.76 7.22 2.13
CA THR A 15 2.46 8.50 2.24
C THR A 15 3.72 8.51 1.36
N GLN A 16 4.53 7.46 1.44
CA GLN A 16 5.75 7.36 0.62
C GLN A 16 5.44 7.14 -0.85
N ALA A 17 4.36 6.38 -1.17
CA ALA A 17 3.88 6.19 -2.54
C ALA A 17 3.61 7.54 -3.24
N THR A 18 2.96 8.48 -2.57
CA THR A 18 2.70 9.81 -3.12
C THR A 18 4.00 10.51 -3.55
N PHE A 19 5.04 10.51 -2.71
CA PHE A 19 6.32 11.14 -3.04
C PHE A 19 7.05 10.43 -4.17
N ILE A 20 7.04 9.08 -4.16
CA ILE A 20 7.69 8.27 -5.19
C ILE A 20 6.98 8.48 -6.54
N CYS A 21 5.65 8.42 -6.57
CA CYS A 21 4.86 8.63 -7.80
C CYS A 21 5.10 10.02 -8.40
N GLN A 22 5.15 11.06 -7.56
CA GLN A 22 5.48 12.42 -8.01
C GLN A 22 6.88 12.53 -8.60
N LYS A 23 7.88 11.89 -7.94
CA LYS A 23 9.27 11.96 -8.41
C LYS A 23 9.49 11.24 -9.73
N TYR A 24 8.88 10.08 -9.92
CA TYR A 24 9.12 9.23 -11.09
C TYR A 24 8.04 9.34 -12.17
N GLY A 25 7.01 10.14 -11.98
CA GLY A 25 5.93 10.35 -12.95
C GLY A 25 5.12 9.08 -13.24
N ILE A 26 4.87 8.23 -12.23
CA ILE A 26 4.16 6.96 -12.36
C ILE A 26 2.86 6.97 -11.53
N PRO A 27 1.79 6.28 -11.97
CA PRO A 27 0.57 6.16 -11.21
C PRO A 27 0.73 5.26 -9.98
N GLN A 28 0.02 5.60 -8.90
CA GLN A 28 -0.18 4.71 -7.76
C GLN A 28 -1.36 3.79 -8.01
N ILE A 29 -1.16 2.49 -7.82
CA ILE A 29 -2.21 1.47 -7.83
C ILE A 29 -2.41 0.99 -6.40
N SER A 30 -3.37 1.59 -5.70
CA SER A 30 -3.76 1.22 -4.34
C SER A 30 -5.01 0.35 -4.38
N THR A 31 -4.86 -0.97 -4.18
CA THR A 31 -6.01 -1.88 -4.16
C THR A 31 -7.00 -1.55 -3.06
N GLY A 32 -6.51 -1.07 -1.91
CA GLY A 32 -7.38 -0.61 -0.83
C GLY A 32 -8.24 0.59 -1.21
N ASP A 33 -7.68 1.57 -1.94
CA ASP A 33 -8.44 2.74 -2.38
C ASP A 33 -9.41 2.40 -3.51
N MET A 34 -9.01 1.51 -4.44
CA MET A 34 -9.89 0.99 -5.48
C MET A 34 -11.12 0.28 -4.88
N LEU A 35 -10.91 -0.58 -3.89
CA LEU A 35 -12.01 -1.27 -3.20
C LEU A 35 -12.89 -0.28 -2.41
N ARG A 36 -12.32 0.69 -1.71
CA ARG A 36 -13.10 1.74 -1.01
C ARG A 36 -13.94 2.59 -1.98
N ALA A 37 -13.40 2.91 -3.14
CA ALA A 37 -14.15 3.59 -4.19
C ALA A 37 -15.31 2.73 -4.70
N ALA A 38 -15.11 1.43 -4.90
CA ALA A 38 -16.15 0.49 -5.27
C ALA A 38 -17.25 0.35 -4.21
N VAL A 39 -16.87 0.32 -2.93
CA VAL A 39 -17.81 0.33 -1.79
C VAL A 39 -18.66 1.60 -1.80
N LYS A 40 -18.03 2.76 -1.95
CA LYS A 40 -18.72 4.06 -2.00
C LYS A 40 -19.69 4.16 -3.18
N ALA A 41 -19.30 3.61 -4.33
CA ALA A 41 -20.14 3.58 -5.52
C ALA A 41 -21.26 2.50 -5.49
N GLY A 42 -21.26 1.62 -4.47
CA GLY A 42 -22.25 0.55 -4.33
C GLY A 42 -22.17 -0.52 -5.43
N THR A 43 -21.01 -0.70 -6.06
CA THR A 43 -20.84 -1.71 -7.10
C THR A 43 -20.95 -3.13 -6.52
N PRO A 44 -21.24 -4.17 -7.35
CA PRO A 44 -21.22 -5.56 -6.89
C PRO A 44 -19.90 -5.95 -6.20
N LEU A 45 -18.77 -5.51 -6.73
CA LEU A 45 -17.47 -5.67 -6.11
C LEU A 45 -17.39 -4.98 -4.74
N GLY A 46 -17.87 -3.73 -4.65
CA GLY A 46 -17.88 -2.97 -3.41
C GLY A 46 -18.73 -3.63 -2.32
N LEU A 47 -19.89 -4.16 -2.67
CA LEU A 47 -20.77 -4.87 -1.73
C LEU A 47 -20.10 -6.14 -1.17
N GLN A 48 -19.40 -6.91 -2.01
CA GLN A 48 -18.64 -8.08 -1.57
C GLN A 48 -17.44 -7.70 -0.70
N ALA A 49 -16.71 -6.65 -1.08
CA ALA A 49 -15.51 -6.22 -0.39
C ALA A 49 -15.78 -5.58 0.98
N LYS A 50 -16.92 -4.90 1.15
CA LYS A 50 -17.23 -4.06 2.31
C LYS A 50 -17.04 -4.80 3.63
N HIS A 51 -17.75 -5.90 3.82
CA HIS A 51 -17.72 -6.66 5.08
C HIS A 51 -16.31 -7.20 5.40
N VAL A 52 -15.61 -7.72 4.38
CA VAL A 52 -14.25 -8.26 4.53
C VAL A 52 -13.29 -7.16 4.96
N MET A 53 -13.36 -5.99 4.32
CA MET A 53 -12.48 -4.86 4.64
C MET A 53 -12.75 -4.29 6.04
N GLU A 54 -14.03 -4.13 6.43
CA GLU A 54 -14.42 -3.65 7.75
C GLU A 54 -13.96 -4.60 8.87
N SER A 55 -13.95 -5.91 8.61
CA SER A 55 -13.45 -6.92 9.54
C SER A 55 -11.92 -7.09 9.55
N GLY A 56 -11.18 -6.35 8.70
CA GLY A 56 -9.72 -6.42 8.60
C GLY A 56 -9.17 -7.60 7.81
N GLY A 57 -10.01 -8.33 7.08
CA GLY A 57 -9.64 -9.43 6.20
C GLY A 57 -9.12 -8.99 4.84
N LEU A 58 -8.75 -9.96 4.00
CA LEU A 58 -8.42 -9.77 2.59
C LEU A 58 -9.57 -10.23 1.70
N VAL A 59 -9.84 -9.46 0.64
CA VAL A 59 -10.74 -9.86 -0.43
C VAL A 59 -10.08 -11.01 -1.22
N SER A 60 -10.88 -11.88 -1.84
CA SER A 60 -10.36 -13.06 -2.53
C SER A 60 -9.30 -12.73 -3.58
N ASP A 61 -8.30 -13.60 -3.72
CA ASP A 61 -7.17 -13.38 -4.63
C ASP A 61 -7.62 -13.21 -6.08
N ASP A 62 -8.53 -14.04 -6.57
CA ASP A 62 -9.04 -13.96 -7.95
C ASP A 62 -9.65 -12.60 -8.25
N LEU A 63 -10.41 -12.06 -7.31
CA LEU A 63 -11.09 -10.79 -7.44
C LEU A 63 -10.09 -9.63 -7.52
N ILE A 64 -9.09 -9.64 -6.64
CA ILE A 64 -8.02 -8.65 -6.60
C ILE A 64 -7.12 -8.75 -7.84
N ILE A 65 -6.75 -9.96 -8.26
CA ILE A 65 -5.91 -10.18 -9.44
C ILE A 65 -6.59 -9.61 -10.69
N ASN A 66 -7.89 -9.87 -10.88
CA ASN A 66 -8.64 -9.33 -12.01
C ASN A 66 -8.71 -7.80 -11.97
N LEU A 67 -9.00 -7.21 -10.80
CA LEU A 67 -9.03 -5.77 -10.60
C LEU A 67 -7.69 -5.12 -10.97
N VAL A 68 -6.57 -5.72 -10.55
CA VAL A 68 -5.23 -5.22 -10.84
C VAL A 68 -4.88 -5.36 -12.33
N LYS A 69 -5.24 -6.48 -12.97
CA LYS A 69 -5.03 -6.67 -14.42
C LYS A 69 -5.77 -5.61 -15.24
N GLU A 70 -7.04 -5.34 -14.92
CA GLU A 70 -7.81 -4.27 -15.58
C GLU A 70 -7.16 -2.90 -15.39
N ARG A 71 -6.65 -2.61 -14.18
CA ARG A 71 -5.95 -1.34 -13.88
C ARG A 71 -4.64 -1.20 -14.65
N LEU A 72 -3.85 -2.27 -14.75
CA LEU A 72 -2.58 -2.27 -15.49
C LEU A 72 -2.77 -2.07 -17.00
N ALA A 73 -3.93 -2.44 -17.56
CA ALA A 73 -4.26 -2.22 -18.95
C ALA A 73 -4.54 -0.75 -19.31
N GLN A 74 -4.66 0.14 -18.31
CA GLN A 74 -4.89 1.56 -18.57
C GLN A 74 -3.63 2.25 -19.13
N PRO A 75 -3.78 3.22 -20.06
CA PRO A 75 -2.65 3.85 -20.75
C PRO A 75 -1.63 4.52 -19.85
N ASP A 76 -2.05 5.04 -18.68
CA ASP A 76 -1.18 5.71 -17.72
C ASP A 76 -0.18 4.76 -17.05
N CYS A 77 -0.41 3.45 -17.09
CA CYS A 77 0.49 2.43 -16.56
C CYS A 77 1.60 2.02 -17.54
N ALA A 78 1.54 2.44 -18.81
CA ALA A 78 2.51 2.03 -19.82
C ALA A 78 3.95 2.45 -19.50
N GLY A 79 4.14 3.62 -18.84
CA GLY A 79 5.45 4.14 -18.42
C GLY A 79 5.97 3.57 -17.09
N GLY A 80 5.18 2.80 -16.40
CA GLY A 80 5.47 2.25 -15.08
C GLY A 80 4.32 2.44 -14.10
N PHE A 81 4.48 1.94 -12.90
CA PHE A 81 3.47 1.99 -11.85
C PHE A 81 4.08 1.73 -10.47
N LEU A 82 3.33 2.09 -9.44
CA LEU A 82 3.63 1.73 -8.06
C LEU A 82 2.44 0.98 -7.46
N PHE A 83 2.66 -0.26 -7.03
CA PHE A 83 1.69 -1.02 -6.25
C PHE A 83 1.76 -0.66 -4.77
N ASP A 84 0.63 -0.23 -4.21
CA ASP A 84 0.44 -0.02 -2.77
C ASP A 84 -0.66 -0.94 -2.24
N GLY A 85 -0.27 -1.86 -1.36
CA GLY A 85 -1.15 -2.86 -0.79
C GLY A 85 -1.50 -4.02 -1.74
N PHE A 86 -0.65 -4.28 -2.72
CA PHE A 86 -0.68 -5.44 -3.60
C PHE A 86 0.75 -5.78 -4.08
N PRO A 87 1.14 -7.07 -4.19
CA PRO A 87 0.38 -8.24 -3.71
C PRO A 87 0.31 -8.30 -2.19
N ARG A 88 -0.65 -9.06 -1.65
CA ARG A 88 -0.77 -9.35 -0.21
C ARG A 88 -0.66 -10.84 0.11
N THR A 89 -0.64 -11.70 -0.90
CA THR A 89 -0.47 -13.15 -0.77
C THR A 89 0.53 -13.66 -1.79
N LEU A 90 1.13 -14.83 -1.52
CA LEU A 90 2.02 -15.49 -2.46
C LEU A 90 1.30 -15.82 -3.78
N LEU A 91 0.03 -16.22 -3.70
CA LEU A 91 -0.78 -16.51 -4.88
C LEU A 91 -0.94 -15.29 -5.78
N GLN A 92 -1.16 -14.11 -5.22
CA GLN A 92 -1.20 -12.86 -5.97
C GLN A 92 0.15 -12.54 -6.63
N ALA A 93 1.27 -12.75 -5.91
CA ALA A 93 2.61 -12.53 -6.45
C ALA A 93 2.92 -13.49 -7.61
N ASP A 94 2.60 -14.77 -7.46
CA ASP A 94 2.78 -15.78 -8.50
C ASP A 94 1.92 -15.49 -9.73
N ALA A 95 0.67 -15.06 -9.53
CA ALA A 95 -0.22 -14.68 -10.64
C ALA A 95 0.32 -13.50 -11.45
N MET A 96 0.95 -12.51 -10.81
CA MET A 96 1.58 -11.38 -11.51
C MET A 96 2.84 -11.83 -12.27
N LYS A 97 3.66 -12.68 -11.65
CA LYS A 97 4.83 -13.26 -12.32
C LYS A 97 4.44 -14.09 -13.52
N ALA A 98 3.45 -14.97 -13.39
CA ALA A 98 2.91 -15.78 -14.50
C ALA A 98 2.29 -14.95 -15.62
N ALA A 99 1.71 -13.79 -15.29
CA ALA A 99 1.20 -12.83 -16.26
C ALA A 99 2.30 -12.00 -16.95
N GLY A 100 3.58 -12.22 -16.65
CA GLY A 100 4.70 -11.50 -17.23
C GLY A 100 4.84 -10.04 -16.76
N VAL A 101 4.22 -9.68 -15.63
CA VAL A 101 4.34 -8.33 -15.08
C VAL A 101 5.77 -8.11 -14.57
N GLN A 102 6.50 -7.28 -15.28
CA GLN A 102 7.89 -6.93 -14.94
C GLN A 102 7.92 -5.96 -13.76
N LEU A 103 8.87 -6.17 -12.85
CA LEU A 103 9.12 -5.32 -11.70
C LEU A 103 10.57 -4.86 -11.70
N ASP A 104 10.81 -3.59 -11.44
CA ASP A 104 12.16 -3.04 -11.30
C ASP A 104 12.61 -3.11 -9.83
N TYR A 105 11.72 -2.77 -8.91
CA TYR A 105 12.01 -2.74 -7.46
C TYR A 105 10.89 -3.32 -6.62
N VAL A 106 11.28 -3.89 -5.49
CA VAL A 106 10.42 -4.16 -4.33
C VAL A 106 11.04 -3.44 -3.14
N LEU A 107 10.34 -2.45 -2.62
CA LEU A 107 10.78 -1.64 -1.47
C LEU A 107 9.98 -2.02 -0.23
N GLU A 108 10.62 -2.60 0.75
CA GLU A 108 10.04 -2.85 2.06
C GLU A 108 10.24 -1.63 2.97
N ILE A 109 9.13 -1.18 3.58
CA ILE A 109 9.14 -0.19 4.66
C ILE A 109 8.87 -0.96 5.96
N ASP A 110 9.94 -1.25 6.70
CA ASP A 110 9.88 -2.03 7.93
C ASP A 110 9.60 -1.14 9.14
N VAL A 111 8.56 -1.48 9.90
CA VAL A 111 8.13 -0.77 11.12
C VAL A 111 7.78 -1.79 12.19
N PRO A 112 8.30 -1.65 13.41
CA PRO A 112 7.94 -2.51 14.52
C PRO A 112 6.43 -2.50 14.81
N PHE A 113 5.86 -3.64 15.16
CA PHE A 113 4.42 -3.79 15.34
C PHE A 113 3.84 -2.95 16.49
N ASP A 114 4.61 -2.72 17.55
CA ASP A 114 4.23 -1.84 18.64
C ASP A 114 3.99 -0.39 18.20
N ALA A 115 4.77 0.09 17.24
CA ALA A 115 4.58 1.41 16.65
C ALA A 115 3.37 1.49 15.69
N ILE A 116 2.94 0.36 15.13
CA ILE A 116 1.83 0.32 14.17
C ILE A 116 0.50 0.70 14.80
N VAL A 117 0.21 0.20 16.01
CA VAL A 117 -1.07 0.48 16.69
C VAL A 117 -1.25 1.98 16.89
N GLU A 118 -0.22 2.67 17.39
CA GLU A 118 -0.24 4.13 17.55
C GLU A 118 -0.48 4.84 16.21
N ARG A 119 0.22 4.40 15.16
CA ARG A 119 0.09 4.99 13.82
C ARG A 119 -1.30 4.80 13.22
N MET A 120 -1.89 3.62 13.39
CA MET A 120 -3.21 3.34 12.83
C MET A 120 -4.31 4.10 13.56
N SER A 121 -4.28 4.14 14.90
CA SER A 121 -5.27 4.85 15.70
C SER A 121 -5.25 6.37 15.48
N GLY A 122 -4.08 6.92 15.22
CA GLY A 122 -3.89 8.36 14.91
C GLY A 122 -4.12 8.73 13.44
N ARG A 123 -4.32 7.77 12.54
CA ARG A 123 -4.53 8.04 11.12
C ARG A 123 -5.86 8.73 10.86
N ARG A 124 -5.82 9.70 9.94
CA ARG A 124 -7.00 10.38 9.39
C ARG A 124 -6.93 10.33 7.88
N SER A 125 -8.07 10.22 7.23
CA SER A 125 -8.15 10.06 5.77
C SER A 125 -9.20 11.00 5.19
N HIS A 126 -8.90 11.58 4.05
CA HIS A 126 -9.86 12.31 3.24
C HIS A 126 -10.59 11.33 2.31
N PRO A 127 -11.93 11.15 2.45
CA PRO A 127 -12.65 10.07 1.77
C PRO A 127 -12.66 10.18 0.23
N ALA A 128 -12.61 11.41 -0.30
CA ALA A 128 -12.72 11.63 -1.73
C ALA A 128 -11.39 11.38 -2.48
N SER A 129 -10.25 11.77 -1.88
CA SER A 129 -8.93 11.67 -2.54
C SER A 129 -8.05 10.55 -2.05
N GLY A 130 -8.39 9.91 -0.92
CA GLY A 130 -7.53 8.94 -0.28
C GLY A 130 -6.31 9.52 0.46
N ARG A 131 -6.09 10.87 0.44
CA ARG A 131 -5.00 11.51 1.19
C ARG A 131 -5.07 11.13 2.66
N THR A 132 -3.89 10.92 3.25
CA THR A 132 -3.77 10.47 4.63
C THR A 132 -2.93 11.43 5.46
N TYR A 133 -3.39 11.66 6.67
CA TYR A 133 -2.76 12.47 7.70
C TYR A 133 -2.58 11.64 8.97
N HIS A 134 -1.84 12.16 9.92
CA HIS A 134 -1.73 11.58 11.25
C HIS A 134 -1.76 12.68 12.29
N ILE A 135 -2.57 12.52 13.32
CA ILE A 135 -2.77 13.56 14.37
C ILE A 135 -1.47 14.03 15.03
N LYS A 136 -0.41 13.20 15.03
CA LYS A 136 0.89 13.45 15.67
C LYS A 136 2.05 13.53 14.69
N PHE A 137 2.15 12.60 13.71
CA PHE A 137 3.34 12.44 12.88
C PHE A 137 3.26 13.18 11.53
N ASN A 138 2.07 13.50 11.07
CA ASN A 138 1.79 14.27 9.85
C ASN A 138 0.46 14.98 9.99
N PRO A 139 0.33 15.96 10.91
CA PRO A 139 -0.92 16.64 11.14
C PRO A 139 -1.33 17.50 9.93
N PRO A 140 -2.64 17.63 9.66
CA PRO A 140 -3.13 18.61 8.71
C PRO A 140 -2.87 20.03 9.24
N LYS A 141 -2.87 21.03 8.35
CA LYS A 141 -2.70 22.46 8.70
C LYS A 141 -3.79 22.93 9.64
N GLU A 142 -5.02 22.49 9.39
CA GLU A 142 -6.18 22.73 10.24
C GLU A 142 -6.70 21.38 10.76
N ALA A 143 -6.86 21.26 12.07
CA ALA A 143 -7.22 20.00 12.72
C ALA A 143 -8.55 19.45 12.17
N GLY A 144 -8.51 18.23 11.68
CA GLY A 144 -9.68 17.53 11.15
C GLY A 144 -10.09 17.87 9.72
N LEU A 145 -9.34 18.73 9.03
CA LEU A 145 -9.63 19.13 7.64
C LEU A 145 -8.51 18.73 6.69
N ASP A 146 -8.89 18.44 5.44
CA ASP A 146 -7.95 18.14 4.36
C ASP A 146 -7.26 19.41 3.85
N ASP A 147 -5.94 19.41 3.76
CA ASP A 147 -5.12 20.58 3.40
C ASP A 147 -5.38 21.14 1.99
N VAL A 148 -5.97 20.35 1.12
CA VAL A 148 -6.20 20.72 -0.29
C VAL A 148 -7.63 21.19 -0.54
N THR A 149 -8.61 20.49 0.05
CA THR A 149 -10.04 20.75 -0.21
C THR A 149 -10.74 21.45 0.95
N GLY A 150 -10.18 21.41 2.16
CA GLY A 150 -10.85 21.88 3.38
C GLY A 150 -12.01 20.97 3.84
N GLU A 151 -12.19 19.80 3.21
CA GLU A 151 -13.23 18.85 3.59
C GLU A 151 -12.83 18.06 4.86
N PRO A 152 -13.83 17.54 5.62
CA PRO A 152 -13.56 16.81 6.84
C PRO A 152 -12.75 15.53 6.61
N LEU A 153 -11.80 15.28 7.52
CA LEU A 153 -11.07 14.02 7.62
C LEU A 153 -11.83 13.06 8.53
N ILE A 154 -11.74 11.77 8.20
CA ILE A 154 -12.35 10.69 8.99
C ILE A 154 -11.30 9.71 9.50
N GLN A 155 -11.58 9.04 10.62
CA GLN A 155 -10.91 7.80 10.98
C GLN A 155 -11.60 6.66 10.21
N ARG A 156 -10.82 5.79 9.55
CA ARG A 156 -11.38 4.66 8.81
C ARG A 156 -11.95 3.62 9.78
N ALA A 157 -12.98 2.89 9.36
CA ALA A 157 -13.57 1.82 10.17
C ALA A 157 -12.54 0.73 10.51
N ASP A 158 -11.62 0.44 9.58
CA ASP A 158 -10.55 -0.54 9.75
C ASP A 158 -9.33 -0.04 10.56
N ASP A 159 -9.41 1.15 11.16
CA ASP A 159 -8.39 1.72 12.07
C ASP A 159 -8.78 1.62 13.55
N GLN A 160 -9.87 0.94 13.88
CA GLN A 160 -10.23 0.60 15.25
C GLN A 160 -9.23 -0.43 15.80
N GLU A 161 -8.92 -0.36 17.09
CA GLU A 161 -7.83 -1.14 17.70
C GLU A 161 -7.95 -2.65 17.46
N ASP A 162 -9.13 -3.23 17.66
CA ASP A 162 -9.36 -4.66 17.46
C ASP A 162 -9.21 -5.07 15.98
N THR A 163 -9.65 -4.20 15.07
CA THR A 163 -9.47 -4.42 13.62
C THR A 163 -8.01 -4.30 13.23
N VAL A 164 -7.26 -3.36 13.82
CA VAL A 164 -5.82 -3.22 13.60
C VAL A 164 -5.07 -4.47 14.02
N LYS A 165 -5.36 -5.04 15.20
CA LYS A 165 -4.76 -6.30 15.65
C LYS A 165 -5.01 -7.43 14.65
N LYS A 166 -6.26 -7.59 14.22
CA LYS A 166 -6.61 -8.60 13.21
C LYS A 166 -5.89 -8.38 11.88
N ARG A 167 -5.75 -7.14 11.44
CA ARG A 167 -4.97 -6.80 10.22
C ARG A 167 -3.50 -7.16 10.35
N LEU A 168 -2.90 -7.01 11.54
CA LEU A 168 -1.53 -7.42 11.81
C LEU A 168 -1.38 -8.95 11.81
N ASP A 169 -2.36 -9.68 12.34
CA ASP A 169 -2.39 -11.14 12.28
C ASP A 169 -2.48 -11.63 10.82
N VAL A 170 -3.39 -11.07 10.04
CA VAL A 170 -3.53 -11.36 8.60
C VAL A 170 -2.26 -11.00 7.84
N TYR A 171 -1.65 -9.84 8.13
CA TYR A 171 -0.38 -9.44 7.53
C TYR A 171 0.71 -10.45 7.84
N SER A 172 0.88 -10.84 9.10
CA SER A 172 1.91 -11.79 9.54
C SER A 172 1.76 -13.16 8.86
N ALA A 173 0.51 -13.63 8.73
CA ALA A 173 0.23 -14.94 8.17
C ALA A 173 0.30 -14.98 6.63
N GLN A 174 -0.15 -13.94 5.94
CA GLN A 174 -0.38 -13.97 4.49
C GLN A 174 0.54 -13.06 3.69
N THR A 175 0.91 -11.90 4.23
CA THR A 175 1.66 -10.88 3.49
C THR A 175 3.15 -10.86 3.84
N ARG A 176 3.50 -11.04 5.10
CA ARG A 176 4.90 -11.09 5.55
C ARG A 176 5.76 -12.09 4.77
N PRO A 177 5.27 -13.29 4.37
CA PRO A 177 6.02 -14.22 3.54
C PRO A 177 6.49 -13.66 2.20
N LEU A 178 5.88 -12.59 1.68
CA LEU A 178 6.34 -11.91 0.46
C LEU A 178 7.73 -11.28 0.60
N VAL A 179 8.14 -10.91 1.80
CA VAL A 179 9.49 -10.40 2.09
C VAL A 179 10.55 -11.45 1.70
N ASP A 180 10.35 -12.68 2.15
CA ASP A 180 11.24 -13.79 1.82
C ASP A 180 11.12 -14.21 0.36
N TYR A 181 9.92 -14.19 -0.21
CA TYR A 181 9.65 -14.48 -1.61
C TYR A 181 10.43 -13.55 -2.54
N TYR A 182 10.24 -12.24 -2.42
CA TYR A 182 10.92 -11.27 -3.27
C TYR A 182 12.41 -11.14 -2.94
N GLY A 183 12.79 -11.22 -1.67
CA GLY A 183 14.19 -11.23 -1.26
C GLY A 183 14.96 -12.43 -1.81
N SER A 184 14.33 -13.61 -1.84
CA SER A 184 14.93 -14.80 -2.44
C SER A 184 15.01 -14.69 -3.96
N TRP A 185 13.95 -14.21 -4.62
CA TRP A 185 13.96 -14.00 -6.06
C TRP A 185 15.04 -12.99 -6.48
N ALA A 186 15.17 -11.86 -5.79
CA ALA A 186 16.22 -10.89 -6.05
C ALA A 186 17.64 -11.51 -5.95
N ARG A 187 17.87 -12.37 -4.95
CA ARG A 187 19.17 -13.06 -4.77
C ARG A 187 19.52 -14.05 -5.86
N THR A 188 18.55 -14.50 -6.66
CA THR A 188 18.85 -15.39 -7.82
C THR A 188 19.68 -14.70 -8.90
N GLY A 189 19.63 -13.38 -8.99
CA GLY A 189 20.25 -12.62 -10.06
C GLY A 189 19.64 -12.88 -11.44
N ALA A 190 18.46 -13.51 -11.51
CA ALA A 190 17.77 -13.74 -12.77
C ALA A 190 17.42 -12.40 -13.44
N SER A 191 17.41 -12.37 -14.76
CA SER A 191 17.18 -11.15 -15.55
C SER A 191 15.79 -10.53 -15.35
N ASP A 192 14.82 -11.32 -14.86
CA ASP A 192 13.45 -10.92 -14.53
C ASP A 192 13.27 -10.61 -13.03
N ALA A 193 14.31 -10.80 -12.22
CA ALA A 193 14.23 -10.58 -10.78
C ALA A 193 14.26 -9.08 -10.44
N PRO A 194 13.33 -8.59 -9.60
CA PRO A 194 13.35 -7.21 -9.13
C PRO A 194 14.51 -6.98 -8.15
N GLN A 195 14.95 -5.74 -8.03
CA GLN A 195 15.85 -5.36 -6.94
C GLN A 195 15.03 -5.26 -5.64
N TYR A 196 15.43 -6.00 -4.61
CA TYR A 196 14.82 -5.91 -3.30
C TYR A 196 15.60 -4.95 -2.41
N ARG A 197 14.89 -4.01 -1.79
CA ARG A 197 15.44 -3.04 -0.85
C ARG A 197 14.55 -2.98 0.40
N ALA A 198 15.18 -2.92 1.57
CA ALA A 198 14.49 -2.70 2.84
C ALA A 198 14.97 -1.40 3.48
N ILE A 199 14.03 -0.60 3.98
CA ILE A 199 14.32 0.63 4.72
C ILE A 199 13.56 0.64 6.05
N SER A 200 14.14 1.30 7.04
CA SER A 200 13.41 1.58 8.28
C SER A 200 12.32 2.63 8.01
N GLY A 201 11.09 2.29 8.38
CA GLY A 201 9.94 3.19 8.38
C GLY A 201 9.78 3.97 9.68
N SER A 202 10.77 3.94 10.59
CA SER A 202 10.79 4.74 11.82
C SER A 202 11.39 6.12 11.57
N GLY A 203 10.87 7.13 12.29
CA GLY A 203 11.30 8.53 12.17
C GLY A 203 10.28 9.43 11.48
N ALA A 204 10.72 10.65 11.14
CA ALA A 204 9.89 11.63 10.45
C ALA A 204 9.59 11.23 9.00
N VAL A 205 8.48 11.71 8.47
CA VAL A 205 8.03 11.41 7.08
C VAL A 205 9.11 11.76 6.06
N GLU A 206 9.77 12.90 6.20
CA GLU A 206 10.84 13.35 5.28
C GLU A 206 12.11 12.50 5.37
N GLU A 207 12.46 11.98 6.54
CA GLU A 207 13.58 11.05 6.71
C GLU A 207 13.32 9.72 6.00
N ILE A 208 12.11 9.18 6.15
CA ILE A 208 11.69 7.95 5.45
C ILE A 208 11.69 8.17 3.94
N LYS A 209 11.20 9.31 3.47
CA LYS A 209 11.24 9.72 2.06
C LYS A 209 12.68 9.75 1.53
N ALA A 210 13.61 10.36 2.28
CA ALA A 210 15.02 10.40 1.88
C ALA A 210 15.61 8.99 1.76
N ARG A 211 15.34 8.08 2.72
CA ARG A 211 15.77 6.67 2.66
C ARG A 211 15.17 5.95 1.45
N ALA A 212 13.86 6.14 1.19
CA ALA A 212 13.20 5.53 0.05
C ALA A 212 13.84 5.99 -1.28
N PHE A 213 14.09 7.29 -1.43
CA PHE A 213 14.72 7.82 -2.63
C PHE A 213 16.16 7.33 -2.81
N ALA A 214 16.95 7.24 -1.74
CA ALA A 214 18.29 6.69 -1.78
C ALA A 214 18.29 5.21 -2.20
N ALA A 215 17.36 4.41 -1.65
CA ALA A 215 17.22 2.99 -1.99
C ALA A 215 16.80 2.73 -3.45
N LEU A 216 16.09 3.68 -4.07
CA LEU A 216 15.60 3.57 -5.46
C LEU A 216 16.53 4.24 -6.48
N ALA A 217 17.58 4.92 -6.06
CA ALA A 217 18.55 5.59 -6.93
C ALA A 217 19.80 4.73 -7.22
N SER A 218 19.91 3.58 -6.53
CA SER A 218 21.10 2.70 -6.57
C SER A 218 20.93 1.52 -7.52
#